data_ce798c45f3861abc85b6969d6cce8a5f
#
_entry.id   ce798c45f3861abc85b6969d6cce8a5f
#
_cell.length_a   1.000
_cell.length_b   1.000
_cell.length_c   1.000
_cell.angle_alpha   90.00
_cell.angle_beta   90.00
_cell.angle_gamma   90.00
#
_symmetry.space_group_name_H-M   'P 1'
#
loop_
_entity.id
_entity.type
_entity.pdbx_description
1 polymer ?
#
loop_
_entity_poly.entity_id
_entity_poly.type
_entity_poly.pdbx_seq_one_letter_code
_entity_poly.pdbx_strand_id
1 'polypeptide(L)'
;MNTEQRGFGRGRRGRGGKPQGGDRRGGRPDGKKWQPLTKLGRDVDSGKIKTLEEIFKFSMPIKEVEIVDKLIGGIDTYKEEVMKVKPVQKQTTAGQRTRMKVWVLIGDGRGHIGLGQKAHKEVQGAVQGAIAIAKMNIIPVRMGYWGNNIGQPHTVPMKITGKEGSVSVRLVPAPRGTGIVGAPTSKKVLQMAGVQDCYTQTRGCTKTKGNFLYATYYALAKTYTYLTPEFWGKPSLEKDLITATKPAQDENVDEEEM
;
A
#
# COMPACT_ATOMS: atom_id res chain seq x y z
N MET A 1 -43.01 -15.60 -73.83
CA MET A 1 -42.45 -16.72 -73.10
C MET A 1 -41.52 -16.14 -72.08
N ASN A 2 -41.95 -16.05 -70.87
CA ASN A 2 -41.21 -15.42 -69.74
C ASN A 2 -40.31 -16.48 -69.07
N THR A 3 -39.03 -16.22 -68.98
CA THR A 3 -38.15 -16.97 -68.14
C THR A 3 -37.78 -16.14 -66.90
N GLU A 4 -38.34 -16.52 -65.77
CA GLU A 4 -38.01 -15.97 -64.43
C GLU A 4 -36.65 -16.45 -63.99
N GLN A 5 -35.75 -15.49 -63.73
CA GLN A 5 -34.49 -15.75 -63.02
C GLN A 5 -34.71 -15.60 -61.51
N ARG A 6 -34.67 -16.69 -60.77
CA ARG A 6 -34.69 -16.71 -59.30
C ARG A 6 -33.29 -16.38 -58.76
N GLY A 7 -33.13 -15.16 -58.24
CA GLY A 7 -31.92 -14.73 -57.54
C GLY A 7 -31.92 -15.23 -56.10
N PHE A 8 -30.89 -16.03 -55.71
CA PHE A 8 -30.63 -16.44 -54.35
C PHE A 8 -29.97 -15.28 -53.55
N GLY A 9 -30.76 -14.54 -52.79
CA GLY A 9 -30.26 -13.54 -51.86
C GLY A 9 -29.66 -14.18 -50.59
N ARG A 10 -28.34 -14.19 -50.49
CA ARG A 10 -27.62 -14.53 -49.23
C ARG A 10 -27.76 -13.37 -48.23
N GLY A 11 -28.62 -13.54 -47.22
CA GLY A 11 -28.75 -12.62 -46.11
C GLY A 11 -27.40 -12.47 -45.37
N ARG A 12 -26.81 -11.27 -45.43
CA ARG A 12 -25.71 -10.86 -44.56
C ARG A 12 -26.24 -10.70 -43.15
N ARG A 13 -25.95 -11.67 -42.28
CA ARG A 13 -26.11 -11.51 -40.82
C ARG A 13 -25.21 -10.36 -40.36
N GLY A 14 -25.82 -9.27 -39.91
CA GLY A 14 -25.14 -8.15 -39.30
C GLY A 14 -24.32 -8.64 -38.10
N ARG A 15 -22.99 -8.46 -38.16
CA ARG A 15 -22.10 -8.61 -36.99
C ARG A 15 -22.47 -7.49 -36.01
N GLY A 16 -23.06 -7.88 -34.90
CA GLY A 16 -23.29 -6.98 -33.76
C GLY A 16 -21.96 -6.30 -33.39
N GLY A 17 -21.96 -4.98 -33.42
CA GLY A 17 -20.84 -4.16 -33.02
C GLY A 17 -20.51 -4.46 -31.56
N LYS A 18 -19.28 -4.90 -31.29
CA LYS A 18 -18.73 -4.95 -29.94
C LYS A 18 -18.75 -3.52 -29.41
N PRO A 19 -19.23 -3.28 -28.19
CA PRO A 19 -19.10 -1.96 -27.60
C PRO A 19 -17.60 -1.63 -27.53
N GLN A 20 -17.21 -0.54 -28.19
CA GLN A 20 -15.87 0.03 -28.07
C GLN A 20 -15.67 0.35 -26.58
N GLY A 21 -14.76 -0.41 -25.95
CA GLY A 21 -14.31 -0.14 -24.61
C GLY A 21 -13.72 1.27 -24.58
N GLY A 22 -14.50 2.22 -24.08
CA GLY A 22 -14.07 3.59 -23.89
C GLY A 22 -12.76 3.57 -23.10
N ASP A 23 -11.78 4.22 -23.69
CA ASP A 23 -10.48 4.51 -23.10
C ASP A 23 -10.72 5.35 -21.82
N ARG A 24 -10.89 4.68 -20.70
CA ARG A 24 -10.97 5.33 -19.39
C ARG A 24 -9.60 5.88 -19.06
N ARG A 25 -9.23 6.98 -19.73
CA ARG A 25 -8.15 7.84 -19.33
C ARG A 25 -8.52 8.37 -17.95
N GLY A 26 -7.93 7.79 -16.91
CA GLY A 26 -8.17 8.15 -15.53
C GLY A 26 -7.42 9.44 -15.14
N GLY A 27 -7.80 10.56 -15.77
CA GLY A 27 -7.63 11.86 -15.16
C GLY A 27 -8.90 12.12 -14.35
N ARG A 28 -8.81 12.30 -13.05
CA ARG A 28 -9.94 12.77 -12.25
C ARG A 28 -10.38 14.12 -12.82
N PRO A 29 -11.65 14.33 -13.18
CA PRO A 29 -12.14 15.67 -13.40
C PRO A 29 -12.07 16.38 -12.05
N ASP A 30 -11.29 17.44 -11.99
CA ASP A 30 -11.21 18.34 -10.84
C ASP A 30 -12.63 18.71 -10.40
N GLY A 31 -13.00 18.36 -9.16
CA GLY A 31 -14.25 18.78 -8.55
C GLY A 31 -15.26 17.69 -8.15
N LYS A 32 -15.12 16.44 -8.53
CA LYS A 32 -16.02 15.37 -8.02
C LYS A 32 -15.62 14.98 -6.61
N LYS A 33 -16.47 15.28 -5.61
CA LYS A 33 -16.33 14.78 -4.25
C LYS A 33 -16.22 13.25 -4.29
N TRP A 34 -15.28 12.71 -3.52
CA TRP A 34 -15.14 11.27 -3.34
C TRP A 34 -16.44 10.67 -2.81
N GLN A 35 -16.90 9.59 -3.43
CA GLN A 35 -18.03 8.80 -2.97
C GLN A 35 -17.50 7.43 -2.51
N PRO A 36 -17.52 7.14 -1.19
CA PRO A 36 -16.99 5.90 -0.67
C PRO A 36 -17.84 4.69 -1.09
N LEU A 37 -17.19 3.68 -1.67
CA LEU A 37 -17.83 2.44 -2.09
C LEU A 37 -17.77 1.38 -0.97
N THR A 38 -16.68 1.34 -0.20
CA THR A 38 -16.46 0.36 0.86
C THR A 38 -17.10 0.81 2.19
N LYS A 39 -17.34 -0.14 3.10
CA LYS A 39 -17.79 0.16 4.47
C LYS A 39 -16.76 1.04 5.18
N LEU A 40 -15.47 0.65 5.12
CA LEU A 40 -14.36 1.43 5.69
C LEU A 40 -14.35 2.87 5.14
N GLY A 41 -14.54 3.06 3.82
CA GLY A 41 -14.60 4.38 3.21
C GLY A 41 -15.74 5.23 3.77
N ARG A 42 -16.93 4.64 3.99
CA ARG A 42 -18.08 5.32 4.59
C ARG A 42 -17.85 5.69 6.05
N ASP A 43 -17.21 4.81 6.83
CA ASP A 43 -16.88 5.06 8.23
C ASP A 43 -15.82 6.17 8.38
N VAL A 44 -14.85 6.25 7.46
CA VAL A 44 -13.88 7.36 7.37
C VAL A 44 -14.55 8.66 6.89
N ASP A 45 -15.49 8.58 5.96
CA ASP A 45 -16.20 9.75 5.47
C ASP A 45 -17.11 10.36 6.54
N SER A 46 -17.79 9.52 7.33
CA SER A 46 -18.62 9.93 8.49
C SER A 46 -17.80 10.37 9.72
N GLY A 47 -16.46 10.25 9.70
CA GLY A 47 -15.58 10.66 10.79
C GLY A 47 -15.53 9.71 11.99
N LYS A 48 -16.06 8.48 11.87
CA LYS A 48 -15.97 7.44 12.90
C LYS A 48 -14.53 6.95 13.10
N ILE A 49 -13.77 6.87 12.02
CA ILE A 49 -12.36 6.50 12.01
C ILE A 49 -11.57 7.76 11.65
N LYS A 50 -10.65 8.17 12.52
CA LYS A 50 -9.88 9.41 12.39
C LYS A 50 -8.40 9.17 12.12
N THR A 51 -7.87 8.00 12.48
CA THR A 51 -6.44 7.69 12.37
C THR A 51 -6.20 6.39 11.61
N LEU A 52 -5.03 6.30 10.96
CA LEU A 52 -4.59 5.06 10.33
C LEU A 52 -4.33 3.94 11.34
N GLU A 53 -3.92 4.30 12.54
CA GLU A 53 -3.65 3.33 13.61
C GLU A 53 -4.89 2.53 14.00
N GLU A 54 -6.08 3.14 13.98
CA GLU A 54 -7.35 2.45 14.21
C GLU A 54 -7.60 1.36 13.15
N ILE A 55 -7.31 1.66 11.88
CA ILE A 55 -7.43 0.69 10.79
C ILE A 55 -6.48 -0.48 10.99
N PHE A 56 -5.24 -0.21 11.43
CA PHE A 56 -4.23 -1.24 11.66
C PHE A 56 -4.55 -2.09 12.89
N LYS A 57 -5.07 -1.51 13.98
CA LYS A 57 -5.54 -2.23 15.16
C LYS A 57 -6.57 -3.31 14.82
N PHE A 58 -7.50 -2.98 13.95
CA PHE A 58 -8.55 -3.92 13.51
C PHE A 58 -8.18 -4.74 12.27
N SER A 59 -6.94 -4.61 11.77
CA SER A 59 -6.45 -5.31 10.56
C SER A 59 -7.37 -5.16 9.35
N MET A 60 -8.00 -4.00 9.18
CA MET A 60 -8.94 -3.75 8.10
C MET A 60 -8.20 -3.50 6.77
N PRO A 61 -8.55 -4.19 5.67
CA PRO A 61 -7.89 -4.00 4.39
C PRO A 61 -8.33 -2.69 3.73
N ILE A 62 -7.37 -1.85 3.36
CA ILE A 62 -7.60 -0.60 2.63
C ILE A 62 -7.77 -0.93 1.14
N LYS A 63 -8.91 -0.60 0.55
CA LYS A 63 -9.23 -0.86 -0.87
C LYS A 63 -9.41 0.41 -1.70
N GLU A 64 -9.48 1.57 -1.06
CA GLU A 64 -9.63 2.87 -1.69
C GLU A 64 -8.45 3.77 -1.33
N VAL A 65 -7.90 4.46 -2.32
CA VAL A 65 -6.73 5.33 -2.15
C VAL A 65 -7.09 6.58 -1.33
N GLU A 66 -8.28 7.08 -1.53
CA GLU A 66 -8.81 8.29 -0.92
C GLU A 66 -8.93 8.20 0.61
N ILE A 67 -9.07 6.99 1.14
CA ILE A 67 -9.06 6.76 2.59
C ILE A 67 -7.73 7.22 3.18
N VAL A 68 -6.63 6.83 2.54
CA VAL A 68 -5.28 7.18 2.99
C VAL A 68 -5.03 8.68 2.85
N ASP A 69 -5.43 9.26 1.69
CA ASP A 69 -5.29 10.68 1.43
C ASP A 69 -6.06 11.54 2.44
N LYS A 70 -7.23 11.07 2.93
CA LYS A 70 -8.04 11.78 3.92
C LYS A 70 -7.48 11.65 5.34
N LEU A 71 -6.99 10.46 5.72
CA LEU A 71 -6.50 10.19 7.08
C LEU A 71 -5.11 10.75 7.36
N ILE A 72 -4.22 10.81 6.36
CA ILE A 72 -2.86 11.36 6.53
C ILE A 72 -2.85 12.91 6.43
N GLY A 73 -3.96 13.54 6.03
CA GLY A 73 -4.05 14.99 5.98
C GLY A 73 -3.58 15.62 4.67
N GLY A 74 -3.58 14.85 3.58
CA GLY A 74 -3.32 15.35 2.23
C GLY A 74 -2.03 14.85 1.56
N ILE A 75 -1.87 15.25 0.31
CA ILE A 75 -0.82 14.75 -0.59
C ILE A 75 0.59 15.18 -0.14
N ASP A 76 0.72 16.31 0.58
CA ASP A 76 2.02 16.89 0.96
C ASP A 76 2.66 16.22 2.19
N THR A 77 1.93 15.35 2.88
CA THR A 77 2.40 14.75 4.13
C THR A 77 3.31 13.55 3.89
N TYR A 78 3.24 12.90 2.74
CA TYR A 78 4.12 11.78 2.41
C TYR A 78 4.92 12.00 1.14
N LYS A 79 6.13 11.43 1.17
CA LYS A 79 7.04 11.45 0.05
C LYS A 79 6.79 10.25 -0.85
N GLU A 80 6.75 10.49 -2.16
CA GLU A 80 6.63 9.45 -3.17
C GLU A 80 7.96 9.34 -3.94
N GLU A 81 8.49 8.14 -4.10
CA GLU A 81 9.73 7.93 -4.85
C GLU A 81 9.63 6.73 -5.79
N VAL A 82 10.02 6.93 -7.05
CA VAL A 82 10.12 5.86 -8.04
C VAL A 82 11.44 5.14 -7.87
N MET A 83 11.40 3.91 -7.37
CA MET A 83 12.59 3.13 -7.04
C MET A 83 13.23 2.48 -8.26
N LYS A 84 12.43 1.95 -9.17
CA LYS A 84 12.93 1.28 -10.39
C LYS A 84 11.85 1.20 -11.46
N VAL A 85 12.27 1.42 -12.69
CA VAL A 85 11.50 1.14 -13.90
C VAL A 85 12.21 0.02 -14.65
N LYS A 86 11.46 -1.00 -15.11
CA LYS A 86 11.99 -2.14 -15.88
C LYS A 86 11.02 -2.53 -16.98
N PRO A 87 11.48 -2.74 -18.24
CA PRO A 87 10.65 -3.33 -19.25
C PRO A 87 10.40 -4.82 -18.94
N VAL A 88 9.17 -5.28 -19.14
CA VAL A 88 8.76 -6.67 -19.03
C VAL A 88 8.08 -7.08 -20.33
N GLN A 89 8.42 -8.24 -20.85
CA GLN A 89 7.99 -8.71 -22.16
C GLN A 89 7.19 -10.00 -22.05
N LYS A 90 6.16 -10.10 -22.88
CA LYS A 90 5.42 -11.34 -23.11
C LYS A 90 5.54 -11.71 -24.57
N GLN A 91 5.97 -12.93 -24.87
CA GLN A 91 6.01 -13.46 -26.23
C GLN A 91 4.59 -13.72 -26.73
N THR A 92 4.30 -13.23 -27.94
CA THR A 92 3.07 -13.51 -28.67
C THR A 92 3.45 -14.05 -30.07
N THR A 93 2.48 -14.60 -30.82
CA THR A 93 2.69 -15.08 -32.18
C THR A 93 3.22 -13.98 -33.11
N ALA A 94 2.83 -12.72 -32.91
CA ALA A 94 3.23 -11.56 -33.70
C ALA A 94 4.49 -10.85 -33.17
N GLY A 95 5.19 -11.39 -32.16
CA GLY A 95 6.38 -10.79 -31.55
C GLY A 95 6.25 -10.54 -30.05
N GLN A 96 7.16 -9.74 -29.51
CA GLN A 96 7.23 -9.44 -28.08
C GLN A 96 6.40 -8.22 -27.71
N ARG A 97 5.46 -8.41 -26.78
CA ARG A 97 4.67 -7.30 -26.22
C ARG A 97 5.36 -6.78 -24.97
N THR A 98 5.91 -5.57 -25.06
CA THR A 98 6.62 -4.91 -23.96
C THR A 98 5.65 -4.06 -23.13
N ARG A 99 5.82 -4.11 -21.80
CA ARG A 99 5.20 -3.21 -20.81
C ARG A 99 6.27 -2.69 -19.87
N MET A 100 6.03 -1.52 -19.31
CA MET A 100 6.91 -0.94 -18.29
C MET A 100 6.39 -1.28 -16.90
N LYS A 101 7.21 -1.99 -16.11
CA LYS A 101 6.93 -2.30 -14.71
C LYS A 101 7.67 -1.31 -13.83
N VAL A 102 6.92 -0.67 -12.93
CA VAL A 102 7.42 0.36 -12.03
C VAL A 102 7.20 -0.08 -10.58
N TRP A 103 8.15 0.22 -9.72
CA TRP A 103 8.07 0.12 -8.26
C TRP A 103 8.11 1.51 -7.67
N VAL A 104 7.10 1.82 -6.86
CA VAL A 104 6.99 3.10 -6.16
C VAL A 104 6.95 2.83 -4.67
N LEU A 105 7.66 3.67 -3.93
CA LEU A 105 7.71 3.70 -2.48
C LEU A 105 7.03 4.97 -2.00
N ILE A 106 6.23 4.84 -0.94
CA ILE A 106 5.56 5.96 -0.26
C ILE A 106 5.88 5.86 1.22
N GLY A 107 6.19 6.97 1.85
CA GLY A 107 6.44 7.01 3.28
C GLY A 107 6.27 8.40 3.87
N ASP A 108 5.87 8.47 5.12
CA ASP A 108 5.68 9.71 5.87
C ASP A 108 6.92 10.11 6.70
N GLY A 109 7.93 9.22 6.81
CA GLY A 109 9.09 9.41 7.67
C GLY A 109 8.78 9.34 9.17
N ARG A 110 7.57 8.92 9.57
CA ARG A 110 7.08 8.88 10.96
C ARG A 110 6.65 7.48 11.40
N GLY A 111 6.89 6.48 10.59
CA GLY A 111 6.55 5.09 10.93
C GLY A 111 5.52 4.45 10.01
N HIS A 112 5.22 5.04 8.87
CA HIS A 112 4.37 4.41 7.87
C HIS A 112 5.09 4.30 6.54
N ILE A 113 4.96 3.16 5.89
CA ILE A 113 5.57 2.90 4.59
C ILE A 113 4.65 2.07 3.71
N GLY A 114 4.59 2.41 2.43
CA GLY A 114 3.83 1.67 1.43
C GLY A 114 4.68 1.35 0.22
N LEU A 115 4.52 0.16 -0.33
CA LEU A 115 5.21 -0.28 -1.54
C LEU A 115 4.20 -0.78 -2.56
N GLY A 116 4.26 -0.22 -3.77
CA GLY A 116 3.40 -0.60 -4.89
C GLY A 116 4.19 -0.95 -6.13
N GLN A 117 3.62 -1.85 -6.93
CA GLN A 117 4.15 -2.18 -8.25
C GLN A 117 3.02 -2.28 -9.28
N LYS A 118 3.27 -1.74 -10.46
CA LYS A 118 2.32 -1.81 -11.58
C LYS A 118 3.07 -1.97 -12.91
N ALA A 119 2.46 -2.68 -13.83
CA ALA A 119 2.92 -2.78 -15.21
C ALA A 119 1.87 -2.18 -16.15
N HIS A 120 2.30 -1.22 -16.97
CA HIS A 120 1.45 -0.53 -17.94
C HIS A 120 2.18 -0.38 -19.28
N LYS A 121 1.49 -0.04 -20.36
CA LYS A 121 2.09 0.29 -21.66
C LYS A 121 3.00 1.51 -21.57
N GLU A 122 2.49 2.57 -20.93
CA GLU A 122 3.14 3.85 -20.73
C GLU A 122 3.74 3.94 -19.32
N VAL A 123 4.86 4.62 -19.17
CA VAL A 123 5.54 4.79 -17.87
C VAL A 123 4.68 5.60 -16.91
N GLN A 124 4.05 6.69 -17.37
CA GLN A 124 3.20 7.54 -16.52
C GLN A 124 2.02 6.77 -15.92
N GLY A 125 1.29 5.99 -16.73
CA GLY A 125 0.20 5.15 -16.25
C GLY A 125 0.67 4.03 -15.31
N ALA A 126 1.91 3.54 -15.48
CA ALA A 126 2.52 2.59 -14.55
C ALA A 126 2.86 3.24 -13.21
N VAL A 127 3.40 4.47 -13.20
CA VAL A 127 3.73 5.23 -11.98
C VAL A 127 2.46 5.54 -11.19
N GLN A 128 1.45 6.17 -11.81
CA GLN A 128 0.18 6.49 -11.16
C GLN A 128 -0.51 5.26 -10.56
N GLY A 129 -0.56 4.17 -11.33
CA GLY A 129 -1.13 2.92 -10.82
C GLY A 129 -0.29 2.25 -9.73
N ALA A 130 1.03 2.44 -9.71
CA ALA A 130 1.90 1.94 -8.64
C ALA A 130 1.75 2.78 -7.36
N ILE A 131 1.60 4.11 -7.46
CA ILE A 131 1.27 5.01 -6.34
C ILE A 131 -0.05 4.57 -5.68
N ALA A 132 -1.10 4.35 -6.47
CA ALA A 132 -2.39 3.90 -5.95
C ALA A 132 -2.27 2.57 -5.16
N ILE A 133 -1.51 1.61 -5.68
CA ILE A 133 -1.26 0.33 -5.00
C ILE A 133 -0.40 0.53 -3.76
N ALA A 134 0.60 1.41 -3.79
CA ALA A 134 1.46 1.70 -2.64
C ALA A 134 0.66 2.32 -1.48
N LYS A 135 -0.28 3.23 -1.77
CA LYS A 135 -1.20 3.81 -0.78
C LYS A 135 -2.11 2.76 -0.14
N MET A 136 -2.63 1.82 -0.92
CA MET A 136 -3.44 0.72 -0.37
C MET A 136 -2.62 -0.30 0.45
N ASN A 137 -1.32 -0.39 0.20
CA ASN A 137 -0.38 -1.29 0.88
C ASN A 137 0.45 -0.58 1.96
N ILE A 138 -0.08 0.44 2.61
CA ILE A 138 0.61 1.09 3.72
C ILE A 138 0.59 0.17 4.94
N ILE A 139 1.77 0.06 5.58
CA ILE A 139 1.97 -0.69 6.82
C ILE A 139 2.56 0.22 7.89
N PRO A 140 2.24 -0.02 9.16
CA PRO A 140 2.91 0.62 10.28
C PRO A 140 4.28 -0.02 10.51
N VAL A 141 5.25 0.81 10.89
CA VAL A 141 6.60 0.38 11.23
C VAL A 141 6.86 0.74 12.68
N ARG A 142 7.15 -0.29 13.49
CA ARG A 142 7.51 -0.06 14.87
C ARG A 142 8.97 0.37 14.96
N MET A 143 9.19 1.49 15.62
CA MET A 143 10.52 2.00 15.98
C MET A 143 10.93 1.53 17.37
N GLY A 144 12.23 1.48 17.63
CA GLY A 144 12.79 1.07 18.90
C GLY A 144 14.08 1.80 19.23
N TYR A 145 14.77 1.28 20.25
CA TYR A 145 16.02 1.81 20.77
C TYR A 145 17.11 0.73 20.67
N TRP A 146 18.37 1.16 20.53
CA TRP A 146 19.49 0.24 20.54
C TRP A 146 19.89 -0.18 21.97
N GLY A 147 19.72 0.68 22.93
CA GLY A 147 20.06 0.48 24.33
C GLY A 147 19.05 1.17 25.24
N ASN A 148 19.48 2.19 25.99
CA ASN A 148 18.59 2.95 26.87
C ASN A 148 17.50 3.68 26.10
N ASN A 149 16.28 3.71 26.66
CA ASN A 149 15.09 4.35 26.08
C ASN A 149 15.12 5.86 26.34
N ILE A 150 16.15 6.56 25.87
CA ILE A 150 16.30 8.02 26.03
C ILE A 150 16.01 8.70 24.69
N GLY A 151 15.13 9.70 24.72
CA GLY A 151 14.75 10.47 23.53
C GLY A 151 13.78 9.74 22.60
N GLN A 152 13.73 10.15 21.36
CA GLN A 152 12.85 9.53 20.34
C GLN A 152 13.41 8.18 19.86
N PRO A 153 12.57 7.21 19.52
CA PRO A 153 13.01 5.96 18.94
C PRO A 153 13.66 6.22 17.58
N HIS A 154 14.82 5.60 17.32
CA HIS A 154 15.65 5.91 16.15
C HIS A 154 16.01 4.72 15.28
N THR A 155 15.80 3.51 15.78
CA THR A 155 16.19 2.27 15.10
C THR A 155 15.09 1.23 15.10
N VAL A 156 15.34 0.07 14.53
CA VAL A 156 14.42 -1.07 14.59
C VAL A 156 14.44 -1.71 15.98
N PRO A 157 13.32 -2.22 16.51
CA PRO A 157 13.23 -2.72 17.88
C PRO A 157 14.05 -3.99 18.13
N MET A 158 14.27 -4.81 17.10
CA MET A 158 14.98 -6.07 17.21
C MET A 158 15.60 -6.50 15.87
N LYS A 159 16.40 -7.56 15.88
CA LYS A 159 16.92 -8.19 14.65
C LYS A 159 15.79 -8.86 13.89
N ILE A 160 15.47 -8.37 12.70
CA ILE A 160 14.35 -8.84 11.90
C ILE A 160 14.82 -9.24 10.51
N THR A 161 14.26 -10.32 9.96
CA THR A 161 14.58 -10.79 8.62
C THR A 161 13.33 -10.86 7.76
N GLY A 162 13.34 -10.12 6.65
CA GLY A 162 12.36 -10.22 5.57
C GLY A 162 12.91 -11.04 4.42
N LYS A 163 12.01 -11.74 3.70
CA LYS A 163 12.38 -12.56 2.54
C LYS A 163 11.36 -12.37 1.44
N GLU A 164 11.88 -12.26 0.22
CA GLU A 164 11.06 -12.28 -1.00
C GLU A 164 11.81 -13.01 -2.10
N GLY A 165 11.21 -14.09 -2.60
CA GLY A 165 11.88 -15.00 -3.53
C GLY A 165 13.19 -15.53 -2.94
N SER A 166 14.31 -15.37 -3.68
CA SER A 166 15.66 -15.78 -3.24
C SER A 166 16.36 -14.74 -2.38
N VAL A 167 15.82 -13.52 -2.27
CA VAL A 167 16.45 -12.42 -1.51
C VAL A 167 15.97 -12.43 -0.08
N SER A 168 16.91 -12.36 0.87
CA SER A 168 16.62 -12.11 2.27
C SER A 168 17.40 -10.89 2.75
N VAL A 169 16.73 -10.04 3.51
CA VAL A 169 17.28 -8.83 4.13
C VAL A 169 17.09 -8.94 5.64
N ARG A 170 18.17 -8.81 6.38
CA ARG A 170 18.17 -8.76 7.84
C ARG A 170 18.48 -7.35 8.30
N LEU A 171 17.60 -6.79 9.10
CA LEU A 171 17.78 -5.50 9.75
C LEU A 171 18.26 -5.74 11.17
N VAL A 172 19.24 -4.96 11.61
CA VAL A 172 19.86 -5.05 12.94
C VAL A 172 19.88 -3.67 13.57
N PRO A 173 19.44 -3.51 14.83
CA PRO A 173 19.51 -2.24 15.54
C PRO A 173 20.92 -1.69 15.59
N ALA A 174 21.09 -0.37 15.52
CA ALA A 174 22.35 0.32 15.54
C ALA A 174 22.33 1.47 16.57
N PRO A 175 23.50 1.84 17.17
CA PRO A 175 23.59 2.98 18.06
C PRO A 175 23.32 4.29 17.34
N ARG A 176 22.96 5.33 18.08
CA ARG A 176 22.71 6.67 17.53
C ARG A 176 23.92 7.21 16.80
N GLY A 177 23.67 7.88 15.66
CA GLY A 177 24.73 8.47 14.85
C GLY A 177 25.40 7.52 13.88
N THR A 178 25.07 6.22 13.88
CA THR A 178 25.59 5.25 12.90
C THR A 178 25.06 5.53 11.49
N GLY A 179 23.84 6.05 11.40
CA GLY A 179 23.12 6.18 10.14
C GLY A 179 22.67 4.83 9.57
N ILE A 180 22.15 4.83 8.37
CA ILE A 180 21.68 3.62 7.69
C ILE A 180 22.84 3.04 6.87
N VAL A 181 23.36 1.89 7.31
CA VAL A 181 24.42 1.15 6.63
C VAL A 181 23.78 0.06 5.75
N GLY A 182 23.85 0.24 4.44
CA GLY A 182 23.26 -0.70 3.51
C GLY A 182 23.23 -0.23 2.06
N ALA A 183 22.63 -1.04 1.22
CA ALA A 183 22.48 -0.72 -0.20
C ALA A 183 21.58 0.52 -0.42
N PRO A 184 21.80 1.32 -1.48
CA PRO A 184 21.01 2.53 -1.75
C PRO A 184 19.49 2.27 -1.77
N THR A 185 19.06 1.14 -2.30
CA THR A 185 17.66 0.74 -2.36
C THR A 185 17.05 0.55 -0.98
N SER A 186 17.73 -0.21 -0.11
CA SER A 186 17.32 -0.46 1.27
C SER A 186 17.39 0.81 2.11
N LYS A 187 18.43 1.65 1.89
CA LYS A 187 18.59 2.94 2.57
C LYS A 187 17.39 3.85 2.36
N LYS A 188 16.91 3.97 1.12
CA LYS A 188 15.73 4.80 0.80
C LYS A 188 14.47 4.27 1.50
N VAL A 189 14.25 2.95 1.48
CA VAL A 189 13.12 2.32 2.18
C VAL A 189 13.13 2.66 3.67
N LEU A 190 14.27 2.50 4.33
CA LEU A 190 14.42 2.78 5.76
C LEU A 190 14.28 4.27 6.08
N GLN A 191 14.83 5.16 5.25
CA GLN A 191 14.67 6.61 5.40
C GLN A 191 13.21 7.06 5.30
N MET A 192 12.48 6.52 4.31
CA MET A 192 11.05 6.85 4.14
C MET A 192 10.17 6.27 5.25
N ALA A 193 10.59 5.18 5.87
CA ALA A 193 9.95 4.64 7.07
C ALA A 193 10.25 5.44 8.35
N GLY A 194 11.24 6.35 8.32
CA GLY A 194 11.65 7.15 9.46
C GLY A 194 12.76 6.54 10.31
N VAL A 195 13.35 5.40 9.92
CA VAL A 195 14.51 4.80 10.60
C VAL A 195 15.74 5.66 10.36
N GLN A 196 16.45 6.02 11.44
CA GLN A 196 17.64 6.86 11.37
C GLN A 196 18.93 6.01 11.37
N ASP A 197 18.98 4.97 12.22
CA ASP A 197 20.15 4.14 12.42
C ASP A 197 19.81 2.66 12.25
N CYS A 198 20.50 1.97 11.34
CA CYS A 198 20.25 0.55 11.12
C CYS A 198 21.43 -0.11 10.39
N TYR A 199 21.85 -1.28 10.84
CA TYR A 199 22.71 -2.17 10.05
C TYR A 199 21.86 -3.11 9.21
N THR A 200 22.33 -3.39 7.99
CA THR A 200 21.64 -4.30 7.08
C THR A 200 22.58 -5.44 6.64
N GLN A 201 22.05 -6.64 6.61
CA GLN A 201 22.71 -7.82 6.04
C GLN A 201 21.80 -8.41 4.95
N THR A 202 22.38 -8.73 3.79
CA THR A 202 21.63 -9.24 2.66
C THR A 202 22.17 -10.59 2.19
N ARG A 203 21.29 -11.48 1.75
CA ARG A 203 21.63 -12.78 1.17
C ARG A 203 20.80 -13.04 -0.07
N GLY A 204 21.32 -13.87 -0.98
CA GLY A 204 20.64 -14.26 -2.22
C GLY A 204 20.92 -13.33 -3.38
N CYS A 205 20.06 -13.34 -4.38
CA CYS A 205 20.23 -12.57 -5.62
C CYS A 205 19.78 -11.12 -5.46
N THR A 206 20.55 -10.29 -4.77
CA THR A 206 20.26 -8.87 -4.48
C THR A 206 20.24 -7.99 -5.73
N LYS A 207 20.74 -8.49 -6.88
CA LYS A 207 20.64 -7.82 -8.19
C LYS A 207 19.18 -7.59 -8.61
N THR A 208 18.24 -8.42 -8.13
CA THR A 208 16.81 -8.28 -8.38
C THR A 208 16.20 -7.20 -7.48
N LYS A 209 16.30 -5.92 -7.90
CA LYS A 209 15.90 -4.77 -7.08
C LYS A 209 14.44 -4.84 -6.61
N GLY A 210 13.52 -5.39 -7.41
CA GLY A 210 12.11 -5.56 -7.00
C GLY A 210 11.95 -6.47 -5.79
N ASN A 211 12.56 -7.66 -5.82
CA ASN A 211 12.52 -8.59 -4.70
C ASN A 211 13.26 -8.03 -3.48
N PHE A 212 14.34 -7.27 -3.72
CA PHE A 212 15.08 -6.62 -2.65
C PHE A 212 14.25 -5.55 -1.93
N LEU A 213 13.46 -4.76 -2.67
CA LEU A 213 12.51 -3.80 -2.10
C LEU A 213 11.44 -4.50 -1.26
N TYR A 214 10.83 -5.56 -1.79
CA TYR A 214 9.83 -6.31 -1.04
C TYR A 214 10.40 -7.02 0.18
N ALA A 215 11.64 -7.56 0.10
CA ALA A 215 12.29 -8.18 1.25
C ALA A 215 12.53 -7.17 2.39
N THR A 216 12.93 -5.92 2.08
CA THR A 216 13.06 -4.85 3.10
C THR A 216 11.71 -4.42 3.66
N TYR A 217 10.70 -4.27 2.80
CA TYR A 217 9.34 -3.93 3.20
C TYR A 217 8.74 -5.00 4.12
N TYR A 218 8.87 -6.29 3.79
CA TYR A 218 8.41 -7.37 4.67
C TYR A 218 9.21 -7.51 5.96
N ALA A 219 10.49 -7.10 5.97
CA ALA A 219 11.24 -7.00 7.22
C ALA A 219 10.61 -5.95 8.13
N LEU A 220 10.27 -4.76 7.59
CA LEU A 220 9.60 -3.71 8.35
C LEU A 220 8.19 -4.11 8.81
N ALA A 221 7.40 -4.79 7.97
CA ALA A 221 6.09 -5.30 8.33
C ALA A 221 6.14 -6.22 9.57
N LYS A 222 7.22 -7.00 9.70
CA LYS A 222 7.42 -7.91 10.84
C LYS A 222 7.77 -7.19 12.15
N THR A 223 8.02 -5.89 12.16
CA THR A 223 8.33 -5.16 13.41
C THR A 223 7.22 -5.25 14.45
N TYR A 224 5.96 -5.34 14.01
CA TYR A 224 4.79 -5.52 14.88
C TYR A 224 4.43 -6.97 15.19
N THR A 225 5.09 -7.94 14.58
CA THR A 225 4.76 -9.37 14.76
C THR A 225 5.18 -9.90 16.14
N TYR A 226 6.15 -9.27 16.76
CA TYR A 226 6.72 -9.74 18.03
C TYR A 226 6.24 -8.89 19.20
N LEU A 227 5.71 -9.56 20.22
CA LEU A 227 5.36 -8.95 21.49
C LEU A 227 6.63 -8.79 22.34
N THR A 228 7.01 -7.55 22.64
CA THR A 228 8.14 -7.24 23.52
C THR A 228 7.64 -6.88 24.93
N PRO A 229 8.51 -6.95 25.98
CA PRO A 229 8.13 -6.63 27.36
C PRO A 229 7.47 -5.26 27.55
N GLU A 230 7.75 -4.29 26.67
CA GLU A 230 7.13 -2.96 26.69
C GLU A 230 5.61 -2.98 26.50
N PHE A 231 5.08 -4.05 25.91
CA PHE A 231 3.64 -4.25 25.70
C PHE A 231 3.00 -5.20 26.73
N TRP A 232 3.81 -5.79 27.62
CA TRP A 232 3.29 -6.61 28.69
C TRP A 232 2.56 -5.71 29.70
N GLY A 233 1.35 -6.06 30.07
CA GLY A 233 0.53 -5.30 31.03
C GLY A 233 -0.18 -4.06 30.47
N LYS A 234 -0.02 -3.72 29.19
CA LYS A 234 -0.93 -2.75 28.55
C LYS A 234 -2.33 -3.37 28.42
N PRO A 235 -3.41 -2.58 28.61
CA PRO A 235 -4.76 -3.09 28.45
C PRO A 235 -4.87 -3.76 27.09
N SER A 236 -5.31 -5.01 27.12
CA SER A 236 -5.40 -5.84 25.92
C SER A 236 -6.33 -5.19 24.88
N LEU A 237 -6.06 -5.44 23.63
CA LEU A 237 -6.97 -5.15 22.51
C LEU A 237 -8.42 -5.58 22.75
N GLU A 238 -8.64 -6.56 23.65
CA GLU A 238 -9.97 -7.02 24.05
C GLU A 238 -10.84 -5.90 24.64
N LYS A 239 -10.29 -4.98 25.45
CA LYS A 239 -11.06 -3.85 25.98
C LYS A 239 -11.48 -2.88 24.88
N ASP A 240 -10.58 -2.62 23.92
CA ASP A 240 -10.90 -1.75 22.78
C ASP A 240 -11.94 -2.41 21.85
N LEU A 241 -11.87 -3.74 21.66
CA LEU A 241 -12.84 -4.51 20.90
C LEU A 241 -14.21 -4.57 21.59
N ILE A 242 -14.25 -4.78 22.90
CA ILE A 242 -15.48 -4.81 23.69
C ILE A 242 -16.15 -3.42 23.67
N THR A 243 -15.38 -2.35 23.73
CA THR A 243 -15.91 -0.98 23.65
C THR A 243 -16.44 -0.65 22.25
N ALA A 244 -15.77 -1.16 21.19
CA ALA A 244 -16.20 -0.96 19.81
C ALA A 244 -17.42 -1.82 19.40
N THR A 245 -17.67 -2.93 20.12
CA THR A 245 -18.81 -3.82 19.85
C THR A 245 -20.04 -3.52 20.71
N LYS A 246 -19.92 -2.69 21.75
CA LYS A 246 -21.11 -2.21 22.46
C LYS A 246 -21.94 -1.36 21.50
N PRO A 247 -23.22 -1.72 21.25
CA PRO A 247 -24.13 -0.82 20.56
C PRO A 247 -24.17 0.48 21.38
N ALA A 248 -24.21 1.62 20.70
CA ALA A 248 -24.47 2.89 21.35
C ALA A 248 -25.76 2.70 22.14
N GLN A 249 -25.67 2.62 23.45
CA GLN A 249 -26.83 2.71 24.31
C GLN A 249 -27.31 4.14 24.15
N ASP A 250 -28.54 4.26 23.65
CA ASP A 250 -29.26 5.52 23.55
C ASP A 250 -29.26 6.15 24.95
N GLU A 251 -28.41 7.13 25.17
CA GLU A 251 -28.48 8.03 26.35
C GLU A 251 -29.62 9.03 26.13
N ASN A 252 -30.84 8.53 26.02
CA ASN A 252 -32.04 9.37 25.98
C ASN A 252 -33.26 8.58 26.52
N VAL A 253 -33.22 8.21 27.76
CA VAL A 253 -34.45 7.99 28.56
C VAL A 253 -34.06 8.31 29.99
N ASP A 254 -34.33 9.51 30.44
CA ASP A 254 -34.67 9.86 31.83
C ASP A 254 -34.52 11.39 32.07
N GLU A 255 -35.34 12.18 31.37
CA GLU A 255 -35.68 13.55 31.80
C GLU A 255 -37.10 13.89 31.39
N GLU A 256 -38.09 13.10 31.89
CA GLU A 256 -39.47 13.54 32.00
C GLU A 256 -40.16 12.65 33.03
N GLU A 257 -39.95 12.99 34.31
CA GLU A 257 -40.90 12.78 35.44
C GLU A 257 -40.30 13.35 36.73
N MET A 258 -40.46 14.66 36.90
CA MET A 258 -40.80 15.28 38.21
C MET A 258 -41.36 16.67 38.04
#